data_085542f43742b39f12b026e4820afa19
#
_entry.id   085542f43742b39f12b026e4820afa19
#
_cell.length_a   1.000
_cell.length_b   1.000
_cell.length_c   1.000
_cell.angle_alpha   90.00
_cell.angle_beta   90.00
_cell.angle_gamma   90.00
#
_symmetry.space_group_name_H-M   'P 1'
#
loop_
_entity.id
_entity.type
_entity.pdbx_description
1 polymer ?
#
loop_
_entity_poly.entity_id
_entity_poly.type
_entity_poly.pdbx_seq_one_letter_code
_entity_poly.pdbx_strand_id
1 'polypeptide(L)'
;KTGEISQLSVMVATLNESKSRLESEVVDLETARSSLASQVSSLEAAKSSLEDQVSSLTSSNQDLTTANVVAAEEISELQSLAATLNSTISELLETIEELEESPPPEVNWSSTLDLVIERGTLKCGVKNNQYGMGYEDSSGQFSGLDISYCMGIAAAIGLDAYSDVEYVLAGGANRFELLADGSIDVLIRTTTWTTSRDADLDVDFGAINFYDGQGIMVNLDEFPNAESALDLDGASICVAVGSTSAGNIADYFEENGMDYTAVNSWNDGPDFANEQCDAVTGDMSSLVSMKWEMEQDGSADFEMAIMPEIISKEPLASATRDYDSEWNEVVSWVWFGMVTAEELGVTSQNYQSADTSVPAIDRLLNENLGLGTDDNPLSNTWMRAVLAAVGNYGEAYDDAFCDGTYDGVGGSADMTGCLMPRSGTLNALESEGGVQYAPPMR
;
A
#
# COMPACT_ATOMS: atom_id res chain seq x y z
N LYS A 1 -111.16 -45.00 27.10
CA LYS A 1 -110.68 -44.37 25.79
C LYS A 1 -110.16 -42.96 25.92
N THR A 2 -110.78 -42.08 26.78
CA THR A 2 -110.34 -40.64 26.92
C THR A 2 -108.98 -40.53 27.72
N GLY A 3 -108.75 -41.45 28.76
CA GLY A 3 -107.52 -41.49 29.51
C GLY A 3 -106.29 -42.03 28.75
N GLU A 4 -106.53 -42.96 27.90
CA GLU A 4 -105.46 -43.58 27.07
C GLU A 4 -104.96 -42.63 25.96
N ILE A 5 -105.85 -41.79 25.40
CA ILE A 5 -105.51 -40.78 24.39
C ILE A 5 -104.65 -39.70 25.06
N SER A 6 -104.98 -39.30 26.31
CA SER A 6 -104.22 -38.31 27.07
C SER A 6 -102.81 -38.81 27.41
N GLN A 7 -102.64 -40.07 27.80
CA GLN A 7 -101.34 -40.71 28.08
C GLN A 7 -100.47 -40.81 26.79
N LEU A 8 -101.09 -41.21 25.68
CA LEU A 8 -100.44 -41.27 24.39
C LEU A 8 -99.98 -39.87 23.93
N SER A 9 -100.78 -38.86 24.15
CA SER A 9 -100.41 -37.42 23.82
C SER A 9 -99.24 -36.96 24.63
N VAL A 10 -99.19 -37.27 25.92
CA VAL A 10 -98.00 -36.96 26.79
C VAL A 10 -96.75 -37.67 26.36
N MET A 11 -96.88 -38.97 26.01
CA MET A 11 -95.79 -39.81 25.53
C MET A 11 -95.22 -39.28 24.21
N VAL A 12 -96.09 -38.92 23.26
CA VAL A 12 -95.66 -38.27 22.00
C VAL A 12 -94.96 -36.95 22.21
N ALA A 13 -95.44 -36.12 23.18
CA ALA A 13 -94.79 -34.86 23.51
C ALA A 13 -93.36 -35.10 24.06
N THR A 14 -93.22 -36.04 25.03
CA THR A 14 -91.91 -36.44 25.62
C THR A 14 -90.96 -37.06 24.57
N LEU A 15 -91.49 -37.87 23.65
CA LEU A 15 -90.68 -38.40 22.53
C LEU A 15 -90.20 -37.26 21.56
N ASN A 16 -91.08 -36.25 21.30
CA ASN A 16 -90.70 -35.12 20.46
C ASN A 16 -89.65 -34.26 21.13
N GLU A 17 -89.76 -34.02 22.42
CA GLU A 17 -88.72 -33.29 23.20
C GLU A 17 -87.38 -34.08 23.20
N SER A 18 -87.42 -35.38 23.42
CA SER A 18 -86.26 -36.29 23.35
C SER A 18 -85.63 -36.26 21.98
N LYS A 19 -86.44 -36.31 20.90
CA LYS A 19 -85.97 -36.22 19.51
C LYS A 19 -85.27 -34.87 19.28
N SER A 20 -85.88 -33.74 19.67
CA SER A 20 -85.32 -32.41 19.48
C SER A 20 -83.97 -32.22 20.21
N ARG A 21 -83.87 -32.83 21.43
CA ARG A 21 -82.59 -32.81 22.20
C ARG A 21 -81.51 -33.64 21.47
N LEU A 22 -81.86 -34.82 20.99
CA LEU A 22 -80.92 -35.66 20.23
C LEU A 22 -80.50 -35.00 18.92
N GLU A 23 -81.41 -34.32 18.20
CA GLU A 23 -81.06 -33.54 17.01
C GLU A 23 -80.05 -32.42 17.32
N SER A 24 -80.22 -31.71 18.47
CA SER A 24 -79.25 -30.69 18.94
C SER A 24 -77.91 -31.33 19.30
N GLU A 25 -77.91 -32.47 20.03
CA GLU A 25 -76.66 -33.18 20.36
C GLU A 25 -75.91 -33.64 19.10
N VAL A 26 -76.62 -34.10 18.05
CA VAL A 26 -76.03 -34.46 16.74
C VAL A 26 -75.31 -33.27 16.12
N VAL A 27 -75.94 -32.08 16.07
CA VAL A 27 -75.36 -30.85 15.52
C VAL A 27 -74.12 -30.41 16.32
N ASP A 28 -74.16 -30.53 17.66
CA ASP A 28 -73.04 -30.22 18.53
C ASP A 28 -71.85 -31.19 18.27
N LEU A 29 -72.15 -32.45 18.13
CA LEU A 29 -71.14 -33.48 17.81
C LEU A 29 -70.55 -33.30 16.40
N GLU A 30 -71.37 -32.95 15.40
CA GLU A 30 -70.88 -32.62 14.04
C GLU A 30 -69.99 -31.37 14.04
N THR A 31 -70.30 -30.37 14.84
CA THR A 31 -69.48 -29.17 15.02
C THR A 31 -68.17 -29.51 15.71
N ALA A 32 -68.21 -30.32 16.78
CA ALA A 32 -66.99 -30.78 17.48
C ALA A 32 -66.15 -31.63 16.58
N ARG A 33 -66.71 -32.49 15.75
CA ARG A 33 -66.01 -33.32 14.78
C ARG A 33 -65.32 -32.49 13.72
N SER A 34 -65.96 -31.42 13.20
CA SER A 34 -65.37 -30.52 12.25
C SER A 34 -64.21 -29.70 12.83
N SER A 35 -64.38 -29.26 14.08
CA SER A 35 -63.29 -28.59 14.81
C SER A 35 -62.05 -29.48 15.06
N LEU A 36 -62.31 -30.73 15.48
CA LEU A 36 -61.25 -31.75 15.66
C LEU A 36 -60.55 -32.10 14.32
N ALA A 37 -61.31 -32.21 13.22
CA ALA A 37 -60.71 -32.41 11.90
C ALA A 37 -59.79 -31.28 11.49
N SER A 38 -60.17 -30.04 11.75
CA SER A 38 -59.33 -28.84 11.49
C SER A 38 -58.07 -28.84 12.37
N GLN A 39 -58.18 -29.23 13.65
CA GLN A 39 -57.04 -29.33 14.57
C GLN A 39 -56.06 -30.44 14.10
N VAL A 40 -56.57 -31.60 13.70
CA VAL A 40 -55.73 -32.67 13.15
C VAL A 40 -54.97 -32.20 11.93
N SER A 41 -55.63 -31.55 10.98
CA SER A 41 -54.96 -31.01 9.79
C SER A 41 -53.86 -29.96 10.12
N SER A 42 -54.12 -29.10 11.10
CA SER A 42 -53.11 -28.14 11.58
C SER A 42 -51.92 -28.83 12.26
N LEU A 43 -52.16 -29.87 13.03
CA LEU A 43 -51.11 -30.65 13.68
C LEU A 43 -50.29 -31.48 12.67
N GLU A 44 -50.91 -32.00 11.64
CA GLU A 44 -50.21 -32.70 10.53
C GLU A 44 -49.30 -31.72 9.77
N ALA A 45 -49.76 -30.51 9.46
CA ALA A 45 -48.94 -29.48 8.84
C ALA A 45 -47.75 -29.03 9.74
N ALA A 46 -48.01 -28.85 11.03
CA ALA A 46 -46.94 -28.52 11.99
C ALA A 46 -45.91 -29.65 12.12
N LYS A 47 -46.36 -30.89 12.13
CA LYS A 47 -45.47 -32.06 12.15
C LYS A 47 -44.58 -32.12 10.90
N SER A 48 -45.15 -31.91 9.71
CA SER A 48 -44.38 -31.88 8.46
C SER A 48 -43.29 -30.78 8.50
N SER A 49 -43.66 -29.59 8.94
CA SER A 49 -42.68 -28.46 9.10
C SER A 49 -41.55 -28.80 10.08
N LEU A 50 -41.86 -29.46 11.18
CA LEU A 50 -40.84 -29.90 12.15
C LEU A 50 -39.94 -31.01 11.58
N GLU A 51 -40.49 -31.94 10.78
CA GLU A 51 -39.69 -32.96 10.09
C GLU A 51 -38.70 -32.33 9.11
N ASP A 52 -39.12 -31.31 8.35
CA ASP A 52 -38.24 -30.54 7.46
C ASP A 52 -37.13 -29.82 8.24
N GLN A 53 -37.48 -29.16 9.35
CA GLN A 53 -36.50 -28.48 10.21
C GLN A 53 -35.47 -29.47 10.80
N VAL A 54 -35.91 -30.65 11.25
CA VAL A 54 -35.00 -31.68 11.76
C VAL A 54 -34.06 -32.16 10.67
N SER A 55 -34.58 -32.32 9.45
CA SER A 55 -33.76 -32.74 8.29
C SER A 55 -32.67 -31.69 7.97
N SER A 56 -33.04 -30.40 7.93
CA SER A 56 -32.13 -29.31 7.70
C SER A 56 -31.06 -29.21 8.79
N LEU A 57 -31.46 -29.25 10.06
CA LEU A 57 -30.53 -29.21 11.19
C LEU A 57 -29.59 -30.44 11.21
N THR A 58 -30.06 -31.61 10.78
CA THR A 58 -29.23 -32.82 10.68
C THR A 58 -28.14 -32.63 9.62
N SER A 59 -28.51 -32.09 8.45
CA SER A 59 -27.52 -31.74 7.40
C SER A 59 -26.49 -30.74 7.89
N SER A 60 -26.93 -29.64 8.48
CA SER A 60 -26.02 -28.60 9.01
C SER A 60 -25.09 -29.15 10.10
N ASN A 61 -25.55 -30.02 10.94
CA ASN A 61 -24.71 -30.69 11.95
C ASN A 61 -23.64 -31.59 11.31
N GLN A 62 -23.97 -32.23 10.20
CA GLN A 62 -23.04 -33.09 9.46
C GLN A 62 -21.94 -32.22 8.79
N ASP A 63 -22.33 -31.10 8.21
CA ASP A 63 -21.40 -30.13 7.60
C ASP A 63 -20.45 -29.55 8.66
N LEU A 64 -20.99 -29.12 9.80
CA LEU A 64 -20.19 -28.63 10.93
C LEU A 64 -19.24 -29.69 11.48
N THR A 65 -19.65 -30.94 11.53
CA THR A 65 -18.80 -32.03 11.98
C THR A 65 -17.63 -32.23 11.02
N THR A 66 -17.88 -32.17 9.71
CA THR A 66 -16.84 -32.24 8.69
C THR A 66 -15.86 -31.10 8.78
N ALA A 67 -16.37 -29.84 8.91
CA ALA A 67 -15.55 -28.67 9.08
C ALA A 67 -14.65 -28.73 10.34
N ASN A 68 -15.18 -29.26 11.45
CA ASN A 68 -14.42 -29.45 12.67
C ASN A 68 -13.29 -30.48 12.53
N VAL A 69 -13.48 -31.52 11.72
CA VAL A 69 -12.39 -32.47 11.43
C VAL A 69 -11.27 -31.81 10.65
N VAL A 70 -11.61 -31.07 9.59
CA VAL A 70 -10.62 -30.32 8.79
C VAL A 70 -9.84 -29.32 9.66
N ALA A 71 -10.55 -28.53 10.45
CA ALA A 71 -9.91 -27.58 11.36
C ALA A 71 -8.99 -28.25 12.40
N ALA A 72 -9.33 -29.45 12.87
CA ALA A 72 -8.48 -30.20 13.80
C ALA A 72 -7.19 -30.70 13.12
N GLU A 73 -7.26 -31.08 11.84
CA GLU A 73 -6.09 -31.46 11.05
C GLU A 73 -5.17 -30.25 10.82
N GLU A 74 -5.71 -29.10 10.42
CA GLU A 74 -4.97 -27.84 10.24
C GLU A 74 -4.28 -27.40 11.55
N ILE A 75 -4.98 -27.46 12.69
CA ILE A 75 -4.40 -27.17 14.00
C ILE A 75 -3.21 -28.08 14.29
N SER A 76 -3.33 -29.37 13.97
CA SER A 76 -2.22 -30.32 14.18
C SER A 76 -1.00 -30.01 13.32
N GLU A 77 -1.21 -29.61 12.06
CA GLU A 77 -0.14 -29.19 11.15
C GLU A 77 0.54 -27.91 11.65
N LEU A 78 -0.24 -26.91 12.05
CA LEU A 78 0.28 -25.66 12.62
C LEU A 78 1.07 -25.90 13.91
N GLN A 79 0.63 -26.81 14.77
CA GLN A 79 1.37 -27.19 15.98
C GLN A 79 2.73 -27.84 15.66
N SER A 80 2.75 -28.68 14.62
CA SER A 80 4.00 -29.30 14.15
C SER A 80 4.98 -28.27 13.58
N LEU A 81 4.45 -27.32 12.78
CA LEU A 81 5.25 -26.23 12.23
C LEU A 81 5.80 -25.31 13.33
N ALA A 82 4.97 -24.97 14.31
CA ALA A 82 5.40 -24.18 15.48
C ALA A 82 6.51 -24.88 16.30
N ALA A 83 6.42 -26.20 16.45
CA ALA A 83 7.47 -26.95 17.13
C ALA A 83 8.79 -26.95 16.34
N THR A 84 8.73 -27.07 15.02
CA THR A 84 9.91 -26.99 14.14
C THR A 84 10.52 -25.59 14.21
N LEU A 85 9.70 -24.55 14.13
CA LEU A 85 10.16 -23.16 14.21
C LEU A 85 10.85 -22.85 15.55
N ASN A 86 10.29 -23.32 16.66
CA ASN A 86 10.91 -23.16 17.98
C ASN A 86 12.28 -23.89 18.09
N SER A 87 12.44 -25.05 17.43
CA SER A 87 13.73 -25.73 17.36
C SER A 87 14.77 -24.88 16.60
N THR A 88 14.36 -24.35 15.44
CA THR A 88 15.23 -23.48 14.62
C THR A 88 15.62 -22.20 15.36
N ILE A 89 14.67 -21.58 16.06
CA ILE A 89 14.94 -20.41 16.91
C ILE A 89 15.97 -20.74 17.99
N SER A 90 15.85 -21.92 18.64
CA SER A 90 16.82 -22.32 19.67
C SER A 90 18.22 -22.53 19.10
N GLU A 91 18.32 -23.13 17.91
CA GLU A 91 19.62 -23.34 17.21
C GLU A 91 20.24 -22.00 16.79
N LEU A 92 19.40 -21.06 16.30
CA LEU A 92 19.87 -19.72 15.95
C LEU A 92 20.33 -18.92 17.16
N LEU A 93 19.62 -19.00 18.30
CA LEU A 93 20.03 -18.34 19.53
C LEU A 93 21.39 -18.87 20.07
N GLU A 94 21.61 -20.19 19.97
CA GLU A 94 22.90 -20.79 20.33
C GLU A 94 24.02 -20.28 19.39
N THR A 95 23.73 -20.17 18.10
CA THR A 95 24.67 -19.60 17.11
C THR A 95 24.97 -18.12 17.38
N ILE A 96 23.98 -17.33 17.75
CA ILE A 96 24.15 -15.92 18.12
C ILE A 96 25.03 -15.79 19.36
N GLU A 97 24.80 -16.62 20.41
CA GLU A 97 25.61 -16.61 21.62
C GLU A 97 27.09 -16.98 21.33
N GLU A 98 27.31 -17.95 20.41
CA GLU A 98 28.68 -18.30 19.95
C GLU A 98 29.34 -17.15 19.16
N LEU A 99 28.57 -16.40 18.37
CA LEU A 99 29.04 -15.24 17.59
C LEU A 99 29.31 -14.03 18.49
N GLU A 100 28.49 -13.79 19.52
CA GLU A 100 28.68 -12.70 20.48
C GLU A 100 29.91 -12.95 21.40
N GLU A 101 30.23 -14.20 21.71
CA GLU A 101 31.46 -14.56 22.48
C GLU A 101 32.75 -14.47 21.64
N SER A 102 32.62 -14.46 20.31
CA SER A 102 33.75 -14.23 19.40
C SER A 102 34.01 -12.72 19.31
N PRO A 103 35.28 -12.25 19.48
CA PRO A 103 35.56 -10.85 19.18
C PRO A 103 35.10 -10.61 17.72
N PRO A 104 34.34 -9.54 17.45
CA PRO A 104 33.94 -9.27 16.08
C PRO A 104 35.19 -9.30 15.21
N PRO A 105 35.18 -9.99 14.06
CA PRO A 105 36.28 -9.87 13.11
C PRO A 105 36.45 -8.36 12.88
N GLU A 106 37.71 -7.89 12.82
CA GLU A 106 37.98 -6.56 12.26
C GLU A 106 37.44 -6.63 10.83
N VAL A 107 36.17 -6.27 10.68
CA VAL A 107 35.51 -6.16 9.36
C VAL A 107 36.12 -4.91 8.77
N ASN A 108 37.07 -5.10 7.91
CA ASN A 108 37.55 -4.07 7.01
C ASN A 108 36.37 -3.84 6.01
N TRP A 109 35.41 -3.03 6.42
CA TRP A 109 34.28 -2.68 5.56
C TRP A 109 34.84 -1.86 4.41
N SER A 110 34.95 -2.46 3.21
CA SER A 110 35.08 -1.64 2.01
C SER A 110 33.81 -0.83 1.88
N SER A 111 33.91 0.48 1.74
CA SER A 111 32.74 1.33 1.46
C SER A 111 31.98 0.80 0.26
N THR A 112 30.67 0.95 0.27
CA THR A 112 29.84 0.60 -0.90
C THR A 112 30.33 1.30 -2.17
N LEU A 113 30.82 2.52 -2.06
CA LEU A 113 31.43 3.24 -3.18
C LEU A 113 32.58 2.44 -3.80
N ASP A 114 33.51 1.93 -2.98
CA ASP A 114 34.67 1.16 -3.46
C ASP A 114 34.20 -0.12 -4.17
N LEU A 115 33.22 -0.83 -3.60
CA LEU A 115 32.64 -2.03 -4.20
C LEU A 115 31.95 -1.76 -5.52
N VAL A 116 31.22 -0.64 -5.64
CA VAL A 116 30.53 -0.22 -6.88
C VAL A 116 31.56 0.13 -7.96
N ILE A 117 32.61 0.87 -7.60
CA ILE A 117 33.69 1.24 -8.55
C ILE A 117 34.46 -0.01 -9.00
N GLU A 118 34.84 -0.92 -8.10
CA GLU A 118 35.51 -2.17 -8.46
C GLU A 118 34.64 -3.03 -9.40
N ARG A 119 33.34 -3.10 -9.14
CA ARG A 119 32.39 -3.86 -9.95
C ARG A 119 32.07 -3.18 -11.28
N GLY A 120 32.15 -1.85 -11.34
CA GLY A 120 31.80 -1.05 -12.51
C GLY A 120 30.30 -0.96 -12.79
N THR A 121 29.44 -1.21 -11.79
CA THR A 121 27.98 -1.19 -11.92
C THR A 121 27.34 -0.77 -10.61
N LEU A 122 26.41 0.18 -10.66
CA LEU A 122 25.56 0.59 -9.53
C LEU A 122 24.29 -0.25 -9.51
N LYS A 123 24.02 -0.96 -8.43
CA LYS A 123 22.75 -1.66 -8.20
C LYS A 123 21.78 -0.78 -7.43
N CYS A 124 20.81 -0.22 -8.11
CA CYS A 124 19.79 0.65 -7.52
C CYS A 124 18.49 -0.10 -7.28
N GLY A 125 18.04 -0.16 -6.02
CA GLY A 125 16.76 -0.74 -5.64
C GLY A 125 15.61 0.22 -5.94
N VAL A 126 14.74 -0.15 -6.86
CA VAL A 126 13.69 0.72 -7.41
C VAL A 126 12.32 0.04 -7.47
N LYS A 127 11.28 0.81 -7.76
CA LYS A 127 9.99 0.35 -8.28
C LYS A 127 10.01 0.28 -9.81
N ASN A 128 9.02 -0.40 -10.39
CA ASN A 128 8.80 -0.41 -11.83
C ASN A 128 7.34 -0.14 -12.24
N ASN A 129 6.48 0.17 -11.28
CA ASN A 129 5.04 0.28 -11.48
C ASN A 129 4.45 1.60 -10.95
N GLN A 130 5.25 2.66 -10.85
CA GLN A 130 4.77 3.97 -10.43
C GLN A 130 5.26 5.04 -11.40
N TYR A 131 4.39 5.44 -12.33
CA TYR A 131 4.69 6.51 -13.30
C TYR A 131 5.12 7.80 -12.58
N GLY A 132 6.16 8.42 -13.09
CA GLY A 132 6.74 9.62 -12.51
C GLY A 132 7.78 9.37 -11.40
N MET A 133 7.77 8.24 -10.70
CA MET A 133 8.76 7.88 -9.68
C MET A 133 9.72 6.78 -10.19
N GLY A 134 9.26 5.54 -10.23
CA GLY A 134 9.99 4.40 -10.78
C GLY A 134 9.06 3.59 -11.66
N TYR A 135 9.21 3.71 -12.96
CA TYR A 135 8.33 3.11 -13.95
C TYR A 135 9.13 2.41 -15.04
N GLU A 136 8.73 1.19 -15.39
CA GLU A 136 9.29 0.42 -16.49
C GLU A 136 8.26 0.33 -17.62
N ASP A 137 8.60 0.83 -18.78
CA ASP A 137 7.72 0.78 -19.94
C ASP A 137 7.69 -0.61 -20.59
N SER A 138 6.82 -0.79 -21.59
CA SER A 138 6.67 -2.05 -22.30
C SER A 138 7.91 -2.49 -23.09
N SER A 139 8.91 -1.62 -23.26
CA SER A 139 10.21 -1.93 -23.87
C SER A 139 11.27 -2.35 -22.85
N GLY A 140 10.97 -2.27 -21.56
CA GLY A 140 11.89 -2.54 -20.46
C GLY A 140 12.75 -1.32 -20.10
N GLN A 141 12.37 -0.12 -20.53
CA GLN A 141 13.09 1.11 -20.19
C GLN A 141 12.52 1.71 -18.90
N PHE A 142 13.42 1.99 -17.95
CA PHE A 142 13.10 2.65 -16.71
C PHE A 142 13.10 4.18 -16.86
N SER A 143 12.18 4.84 -16.16
CA SER A 143 12.03 6.30 -16.13
C SER A 143 11.44 6.79 -14.80
N GLY A 144 11.54 8.09 -14.52
CA GLY A 144 10.99 8.75 -13.36
C GLY A 144 12.04 9.37 -12.45
N LEU A 145 11.59 10.07 -11.41
CA LEU A 145 12.44 10.86 -10.52
C LEU A 145 13.43 9.99 -9.71
N ASP A 146 12.98 8.84 -9.21
CA ASP A 146 13.83 7.87 -8.52
C ASP A 146 14.90 7.30 -9.46
N ILE A 147 14.54 7.07 -10.71
CA ILE A 147 15.46 6.57 -11.75
C ILE A 147 16.49 7.63 -12.11
N SER A 148 16.09 8.90 -12.29
CA SER A 148 17.00 10.01 -12.51
C SER A 148 17.99 10.20 -11.36
N TYR A 149 17.54 9.94 -10.12
CA TYR A 149 18.43 9.99 -8.96
C TYR A 149 19.48 8.85 -9.01
N CYS A 150 19.08 7.60 -9.30
CA CYS A 150 20.03 6.49 -9.52
C CYS A 150 21.06 6.82 -10.63
N MET A 151 20.61 7.36 -11.76
CA MET A 151 21.46 7.78 -12.87
C MET A 151 22.42 8.91 -12.48
N GLY A 152 21.93 9.86 -11.67
CA GLY A 152 22.75 10.96 -11.13
C GLY A 152 23.87 10.43 -10.24
N ILE A 153 23.59 9.46 -9.36
CA ILE A 153 24.60 8.81 -8.52
C ILE A 153 25.65 8.10 -9.38
N ALA A 154 25.24 7.31 -10.37
CA ALA A 154 26.17 6.63 -11.29
C ALA A 154 27.09 7.64 -11.99
N ALA A 155 26.53 8.72 -12.52
CA ALA A 155 27.30 9.78 -13.17
C ALA A 155 28.29 10.47 -12.21
N ALA A 156 27.88 10.72 -10.96
CA ALA A 156 28.72 11.38 -9.96
C ALA A 156 29.97 10.57 -9.63
N ILE A 157 29.86 9.25 -9.57
CA ILE A 157 30.96 8.34 -9.27
C ILE A 157 31.75 7.91 -10.49
N GLY A 158 31.44 8.47 -11.68
CA GLY A 158 32.18 8.24 -12.93
C GLY A 158 31.77 7.03 -13.73
N LEU A 159 30.61 6.43 -13.44
CA LEU A 159 29.98 5.39 -14.25
C LEU A 159 29.12 6.02 -15.38
N ASP A 160 28.83 5.22 -16.42
CA ASP A 160 27.85 5.62 -17.43
C ASP A 160 26.44 5.49 -16.89
N ALA A 161 25.73 6.62 -16.77
CA ALA A 161 24.39 6.69 -16.18
C ALA A 161 23.34 5.83 -16.90
N TYR A 162 23.57 5.46 -18.16
CA TYR A 162 22.62 4.75 -19.01
C TYR A 162 22.92 3.26 -19.15
N SER A 163 24.19 2.84 -18.99
CA SER A 163 24.61 1.46 -19.20
C SER A 163 25.10 0.76 -17.94
N ASP A 164 25.58 1.51 -16.93
CA ASP A 164 26.24 0.97 -15.75
C ASP A 164 25.35 1.03 -14.50
N VAL A 165 24.04 1.21 -14.67
CA VAL A 165 23.03 1.10 -13.60
C VAL A 165 22.21 -0.17 -13.78
N GLU A 166 22.24 -1.04 -12.78
CA GLU A 166 21.35 -2.20 -12.66
C GLU A 166 20.16 -1.84 -11.79
N TYR A 167 18.96 -1.80 -12.37
CA TYR A 167 17.74 -1.57 -11.61
C TYR A 167 17.23 -2.87 -11.03
N VAL A 168 17.24 -2.99 -9.70
CA VAL A 168 16.78 -4.16 -8.97
C VAL A 168 15.43 -3.87 -8.37
N LEU A 169 14.42 -4.70 -8.67
CA LEU A 169 13.08 -4.50 -8.15
C LEU A 169 13.03 -4.79 -6.65
N ALA A 170 12.81 -3.74 -5.86
CA ALA A 170 12.77 -3.79 -4.41
C ALA A 170 11.32 -3.66 -3.91
N GLY A 171 10.71 -4.79 -3.57
CA GLY A 171 9.32 -4.84 -3.07
C GLY A 171 9.13 -4.26 -1.68
N GLY A 172 7.88 -3.98 -1.30
CA GLY A 172 7.55 -3.46 0.03
C GLY A 172 8.06 -4.31 1.19
N ALA A 173 8.10 -5.64 1.00
CA ALA A 173 8.47 -6.58 2.05
C ALA A 173 9.97 -6.87 2.16
N ASN A 174 10.73 -6.78 1.06
CA ASN A 174 12.13 -7.24 1.03
C ASN A 174 13.16 -6.14 0.76
N ARG A 175 12.75 -4.90 0.52
CA ARG A 175 13.64 -3.81 0.12
C ARG A 175 14.79 -3.55 1.09
N PHE A 176 14.51 -3.64 2.38
CA PHE A 176 15.53 -3.43 3.42
C PHE A 176 16.48 -4.64 3.55
N GLU A 177 15.97 -5.86 3.36
CA GLU A 177 16.78 -7.07 3.31
C GLU A 177 17.74 -7.02 2.11
N LEU A 178 17.27 -6.64 0.92
CA LEU A 178 18.11 -6.47 -0.27
C LEU A 178 19.22 -5.41 -0.06
N LEU A 179 18.94 -4.37 0.72
CA LEU A 179 19.94 -3.36 1.05
C LEU A 179 20.95 -3.90 2.06
N ALA A 180 20.47 -4.55 3.13
CA ALA A 180 21.32 -5.09 4.20
C ALA A 180 22.28 -6.20 3.70
N ASP A 181 21.82 -7.09 2.80
CA ASP A 181 22.61 -8.19 2.27
C ASP A 181 23.53 -7.80 1.08
N GLY A 182 23.46 -6.55 0.61
CA GLY A 182 24.24 -6.04 -0.51
C GLY A 182 23.76 -6.47 -1.89
N SER A 183 22.55 -7.00 -2.01
CA SER A 183 21.89 -7.24 -3.29
C SER A 183 21.62 -5.93 -4.05
N ILE A 184 21.44 -4.82 -3.33
CA ILE A 184 21.42 -3.45 -3.82
C ILE A 184 22.42 -2.58 -3.08
N ASP A 185 22.92 -1.55 -3.73
CA ASP A 185 23.88 -0.59 -3.16
C ASP A 185 23.18 0.62 -2.53
N VAL A 186 22.06 1.00 -3.09
CA VAL A 186 21.22 2.11 -2.64
C VAL A 186 19.76 1.77 -2.90
N LEU A 187 18.89 2.21 -2.02
CA LEU A 187 17.44 2.07 -2.16
C LEU A 187 16.82 3.43 -2.46
N ILE A 188 16.23 3.58 -3.65
CA ILE A 188 15.51 4.78 -4.10
C ILE A 188 14.20 4.31 -4.72
N ARG A 189 13.16 4.18 -3.87
CA ARG A 189 11.91 3.57 -4.30
C ARG A 189 10.72 4.02 -3.44
N THR A 190 10.44 5.32 -3.37
CA THR A 190 9.33 5.86 -2.59
C THR A 190 9.29 5.30 -1.16
N THR A 191 10.43 5.35 -0.47
CA THR A 191 10.57 4.80 0.89
C THR A 191 10.45 5.89 1.92
N THR A 192 9.38 5.88 2.69
CA THR A 192 9.15 6.83 3.77
C THR A 192 10.19 6.67 4.86
N TRP A 193 10.88 7.75 5.20
CA TRP A 193 11.75 7.82 6.36
C TRP A 193 10.92 7.81 7.64
N THR A 194 11.04 6.79 8.45
CA THR A 194 10.40 6.68 9.76
C THR A 194 11.42 6.31 10.82
N THR A 195 11.15 6.70 12.07
CA THR A 195 12.02 6.37 13.22
C THR A 195 12.29 4.87 13.35
N SER A 196 11.25 4.03 13.15
CA SER A 196 11.41 2.60 13.28
C SER A 196 12.28 1.99 12.17
N ARG A 197 12.15 2.48 10.94
CA ARG A 197 13.01 2.02 9.83
C ARG A 197 14.45 2.45 10.01
N ASP A 198 14.66 3.67 10.43
CA ASP A 198 15.97 4.27 10.65
C ASP A 198 16.71 3.64 11.84
N ALA A 199 15.97 3.33 12.92
CA ALA A 199 16.56 2.83 14.15
C ALA A 199 16.67 1.30 14.25
N ASP A 200 15.83 0.55 13.52
CA ASP A 200 15.65 -0.90 13.73
C ASP A 200 16.05 -1.76 12.51
N LEU A 201 16.34 -1.16 11.34
CA LEU A 201 16.53 -1.93 10.10
C LEU A 201 17.95 -1.86 9.50
N ASP A 202 18.96 -1.43 10.28
CA ASP A 202 20.37 -1.32 9.86
C ASP A 202 20.52 -0.52 8.55
N VAL A 203 19.79 0.60 8.44
CA VAL A 203 19.83 1.49 7.29
C VAL A 203 19.96 2.95 7.71
N ASP A 204 20.74 3.71 6.96
CA ASP A 204 20.84 5.15 7.05
C ASP A 204 19.99 5.81 5.95
N PHE A 205 19.08 6.70 6.33
CA PHE A 205 18.37 7.53 5.37
C PHE A 205 19.23 8.73 4.94
N GLY A 206 19.15 9.03 3.65
CA GLY A 206 19.87 10.16 3.04
C GLY A 206 18.94 11.35 2.76
N ALA A 207 19.12 11.99 1.61
CA ALA A 207 18.29 13.12 1.21
C ALA A 207 16.83 12.72 0.99
N ILE A 208 15.90 13.55 1.48
CA ILE A 208 14.48 13.44 1.11
C ILE A 208 14.33 13.95 -0.33
N ASN A 209 14.06 13.01 -1.25
CA ASN A 209 13.92 13.32 -2.66
C ASN A 209 12.48 13.67 -3.06
N PHE A 210 11.48 13.32 -2.24
CA PHE A 210 10.08 13.67 -2.49
C PHE A 210 9.31 13.81 -1.18
N TYR A 211 8.54 14.87 -1.02
CA TYR A 211 7.64 15.09 0.11
C TYR A 211 6.24 14.69 -0.31
N ASP A 212 5.79 13.54 0.18
CA ASP A 212 4.49 12.97 -0.10
C ASP A 212 3.57 12.98 1.14
N GLY A 213 2.38 12.49 0.96
CA GLY A 213 1.41 12.23 2.01
C GLY A 213 0.52 11.07 1.58
N GLN A 214 -0.02 10.35 2.53
CA GLN A 214 -0.96 9.28 2.25
C GLN A 214 -2.35 9.85 1.96
N GLY A 215 -3.02 9.31 0.95
CA GLY A 215 -4.40 9.60 0.59
C GLY A 215 -5.24 8.35 0.41
N ILE A 216 -6.45 8.55 -0.08
CA ILE A 216 -7.40 7.47 -0.40
C ILE A 216 -8.00 7.75 -1.77
N MET A 217 -8.00 6.75 -2.65
CA MET A 217 -8.75 6.75 -3.91
C MET A 217 -9.92 5.79 -3.79
N VAL A 218 -11.10 6.21 -4.22
CA VAL A 218 -12.36 5.50 -4.03
C VAL A 218 -13.04 5.18 -5.37
N ASN A 219 -13.71 4.03 -5.42
CA ASN A 219 -14.65 3.68 -6.48
C ASN A 219 -15.96 4.43 -6.25
N LEU A 220 -16.32 5.34 -7.20
CA LEU A 220 -17.52 6.15 -7.11
C LEU A 220 -18.81 5.39 -7.46
N ASP A 221 -18.74 4.19 -8.01
CA ASP A 221 -19.92 3.34 -8.18
C ASP A 221 -20.39 2.76 -6.83
N GLU A 222 -19.44 2.48 -5.91
CA GLU A 222 -19.73 2.02 -4.55
C GLU A 222 -20.01 3.19 -3.58
N PHE A 223 -19.29 4.31 -3.72
CA PHE A 223 -19.43 5.51 -2.91
C PHE A 223 -19.76 6.75 -3.78
N PRO A 224 -20.96 6.83 -4.42
CA PRO A 224 -21.25 7.81 -5.46
C PRO A 224 -21.33 9.27 -4.99
N ASN A 225 -21.36 9.51 -3.70
CA ASN A 225 -21.42 10.86 -3.13
C ASN A 225 -20.20 11.20 -2.27
N ALA A 226 -19.13 10.40 -2.35
CA ALA A 226 -17.92 10.66 -1.56
C ALA A 226 -17.21 11.92 -2.08
N GLU A 227 -17.09 12.92 -1.23
CA GLU A 227 -16.33 14.16 -1.46
C GLU A 227 -15.17 14.29 -0.46
N SER A 228 -15.10 13.40 0.53
CA SER A 228 -14.16 13.41 1.65
C SER A 228 -13.85 11.97 2.08
N ALA A 229 -12.66 11.73 2.61
CA ALA A 229 -12.32 10.47 3.26
C ALA A 229 -13.26 10.12 4.44
N LEU A 230 -13.93 11.12 5.02
CA LEU A 230 -14.94 10.92 6.08
C LEU A 230 -16.25 10.32 5.57
N ASP A 231 -16.47 10.28 4.27
CA ASP A 231 -17.65 9.66 3.67
C ASP A 231 -17.48 8.15 3.44
N LEU A 232 -16.31 7.59 3.79
CA LEU A 232 -15.93 6.19 3.53
C LEU A 232 -16.15 5.25 4.73
N ASP A 233 -17.04 5.59 5.65
CA ASP A 233 -17.38 4.72 6.79
C ASP A 233 -17.94 3.37 6.32
N GLY A 234 -17.33 2.28 6.77
CA GLY A 234 -17.68 0.91 6.40
C GLY A 234 -17.02 0.39 5.10
N ALA A 235 -16.21 1.19 4.42
CA ALA A 235 -15.55 0.78 3.17
C ALA A 235 -14.57 -0.38 3.36
N SER A 236 -14.42 -1.22 2.36
CA SER A 236 -13.29 -2.12 2.21
C SER A 236 -12.14 -1.39 1.50
N ILE A 237 -10.95 -1.38 2.10
CA ILE A 237 -9.81 -0.58 1.62
C ILE A 237 -8.61 -1.46 1.35
N CYS A 238 -8.13 -1.47 0.10
CA CYS A 238 -6.88 -2.11 -0.28
C CYS A 238 -5.69 -1.36 0.30
N VAL A 239 -4.78 -2.10 0.96
CA VAL A 239 -3.59 -1.58 1.63
C VAL A 239 -2.38 -2.41 1.25
N ALA A 240 -1.32 -1.76 0.77
CA ALA A 240 -0.09 -2.43 0.39
C ALA A 240 0.62 -3.07 1.61
N VAL A 241 0.95 -4.37 1.49
CA VAL A 241 1.67 -5.10 2.55
C VAL A 241 3.07 -4.52 2.76
N GLY A 242 3.45 -4.31 4.02
CA GLY A 242 4.77 -3.77 4.41
C GLY A 242 4.93 -2.25 4.22
N SER A 243 3.82 -1.54 3.93
CA SER A 243 3.80 -0.07 3.86
C SER A 243 3.51 0.57 5.22
N THR A 244 3.79 1.87 5.35
CA THR A 244 3.34 2.71 6.47
C THR A 244 1.83 2.91 6.45
N SER A 245 1.24 2.76 5.26
CA SER A 245 -0.17 3.07 5.00
C SER A 245 -1.15 2.25 5.84
N ALA A 246 -0.78 1.02 6.22
CA ALA A 246 -1.64 0.16 7.03
C ALA A 246 -1.87 0.71 8.45
N GLY A 247 -0.83 1.24 9.09
CA GLY A 247 -0.96 1.88 10.41
C GLY A 247 -1.71 3.21 10.31
N ASN A 248 -1.32 4.05 9.37
CA ASN A 248 -1.88 5.39 9.21
C ASN A 248 -3.40 5.37 8.90
N ILE A 249 -3.86 4.42 8.04
CA ILE A 249 -5.30 4.31 7.74
C ILE A 249 -6.08 3.84 8.96
N ALA A 250 -5.53 2.91 9.75
CA ALA A 250 -6.15 2.44 10.98
C ALA A 250 -6.32 3.59 11.98
N ASP A 251 -5.26 4.35 12.21
CA ASP A 251 -5.26 5.51 13.11
C ASP A 251 -6.29 6.56 12.64
N TYR A 252 -6.31 6.88 11.34
CA TYR A 252 -7.23 7.87 10.78
C TYR A 252 -8.70 7.49 10.98
N PHE A 253 -9.07 6.23 10.71
CA PHE A 253 -10.44 5.75 10.88
C PHE A 253 -10.84 5.68 12.35
N GLU A 254 -9.94 5.23 13.24
CA GLU A 254 -10.17 5.22 14.70
C GLU A 254 -10.37 6.63 15.26
N GLU A 255 -9.51 7.60 14.88
CA GLU A 255 -9.61 9.00 15.33
C GLU A 255 -10.91 9.67 14.90
N ASN A 256 -11.47 9.28 13.74
CA ASN A 256 -12.73 9.81 13.24
C ASN A 256 -13.95 8.97 13.63
N GLY A 257 -13.78 7.89 14.39
CA GLY A 257 -14.86 7.01 14.85
C GLY A 257 -15.56 6.28 13.72
N MET A 258 -14.83 5.94 12.65
CA MET A 258 -15.31 5.22 11.48
C MET A 258 -14.83 3.76 11.50
N ASP A 259 -15.59 2.89 10.88
CA ASP A 259 -15.21 1.50 10.64
C ASP A 259 -14.70 1.31 9.19
N TYR A 260 -13.79 0.37 8.97
CA TYR A 260 -13.38 -0.08 7.65
C TYR A 260 -12.93 -1.54 7.67
N THR A 261 -12.82 -2.15 6.49
CA THR A 261 -12.26 -3.48 6.32
C THR A 261 -10.95 -3.40 5.54
N ALA A 262 -9.83 -3.72 6.18
CA ALA A 262 -8.54 -3.75 5.50
C ALA A 262 -8.44 -4.98 4.57
N VAL A 263 -8.16 -4.74 3.29
CA VAL A 263 -7.81 -5.75 2.30
C VAL A 263 -6.31 -5.68 2.06
N ASN A 264 -5.55 -6.54 2.74
CA ASN A 264 -4.10 -6.59 2.58
C ASN A 264 -3.74 -7.11 1.19
N SER A 265 -3.01 -6.33 0.42
CA SER A 265 -2.67 -6.62 -0.96
C SER A 265 -1.17 -6.53 -1.23
N TRP A 266 -0.69 -7.39 -2.13
CA TRP A 266 0.63 -7.28 -2.75
C TRP A 266 0.58 -6.52 -4.09
N ASN A 267 -0.63 -6.30 -4.63
CA ASN A 267 -0.92 -5.64 -5.89
C ASN A 267 -2.16 -4.75 -5.73
N ASP A 268 -2.10 -3.80 -4.82
CA ASP A 268 -3.23 -2.95 -4.40
C ASP A 268 -3.93 -2.24 -5.57
N GLY A 269 -3.21 -1.73 -6.55
CA GLY A 269 -3.78 -1.13 -7.75
C GLY A 269 -4.62 -2.12 -8.58
N PRO A 270 -4.07 -3.25 -9.06
CA PRO A 270 -4.85 -4.29 -9.73
C PRO A 270 -6.00 -4.86 -8.90
N ASP A 271 -5.86 -5.01 -7.59
CA ASP A 271 -6.94 -5.50 -6.73
C ASP A 271 -8.08 -4.48 -6.66
N PHE A 272 -7.76 -3.18 -6.57
CA PHE A 272 -8.76 -2.11 -6.64
C PHE A 272 -9.43 -2.06 -8.02
N ALA A 273 -8.68 -2.12 -9.12
CA ALA A 273 -9.23 -2.15 -10.47
C ALA A 273 -10.16 -3.34 -10.73
N ASN A 274 -9.95 -4.48 -10.05
CA ASN A 274 -10.79 -5.67 -10.10
C ASN A 274 -11.88 -5.69 -9.01
N GLU A 275 -12.20 -4.57 -8.39
CA GLU A 275 -13.27 -4.40 -7.40
C GLU A 275 -13.14 -5.35 -6.18
N GLN A 276 -11.92 -5.72 -5.78
CA GLN A 276 -11.70 -6.51 -4.58
C GLN A 276 -11.78 -5.67 -3.30
N CYS A 277 -11.78 -4.35 -3.45
CA CYS A 277 -11.97 -3.36 -2.41
C CYS A 277 -12.65 -2.12 -2.99
N ASP A 278 -13.39 -1.40 -2.15
CA ASP A 278 -14.14 -0.19 -2.53
C ASP A 278 -13.23 1.03 -2.67
N ALA A 279 -12.10 1.01 -2.00
CA ALA A 279 -11.09 2.06 -2.04
C ALA A 279 -9.68 1.48 -1.94
N VAL A 280 -8.69 2.28 -2.32
CA VAL A 280 -7.26 1.96 -2.15
C VAL A 280 -6.56 3.13 -1.46
N THR A 281 -5.64 2.84 -0.55
CA THR A 281 -4.86 3.85 0.17
C THR A 281 -3.37 3.67 -0.07
N GLY A 282 -2.67 4.78 -0.18
CA GLY A 282 -1.22 4.84 -0.40
C GLY A 282 -0.74 6.27 -0.54
N ASP A 283 0.52 6.45 -0.88
CA ASP A 283 1.11 7.75 -1.17
C ASP A 283 0.34 8.44 -2.31
N MET A 284 0.12 9.74 -2.19
CA MET A 284 -0.61 10.53 -3.21
C MET A 284 0.03 10.40 -4.60
N SER A 285 1.36 10.38 -4.67
CA SER A 285 2.08 10.14 -5.93
C SER A 285 1.74 8.77 -6.54
N SER A 286 1.57 7.75 -5.71
CA SER A 286 1.16 6.41 -6.15
C SER A 286 -0.29 6.38 -6.61
N LEU A 287 -1.21 7.03 -5.87
CA LEU A 287 -2.63 7.09 -6.24
C LEU A 287 -2.85 7.85 -7.54
N VAL A 288 -2.12 8.96 -7.75
CA VAL A 288 -2.16 9.71 -9.01
C VAL A 288 -1.64 8.89 -10.18
N SER A 289 -0.54 8.16 -9.99
CA SER A 289 0.01 7.24 -10.98
C SER A 289 -0.99 6.12 -11.33
N MET A 290 -1.52 5.42 -10.31
CA MET A 290 -2.52 4.36 -10.49
C MET A 290 -3.76 4.87 -11.25
N LYS A 291 -4.30 6.02 -10.85
CA LYS A 291 -5.45 6.61 -11.52
C LYS A 291 -5.16 6.89 -12.98
N TRP A 292 -4.01 7.52 -13.26
CA TRP A 292 -3.59 7.80 -14.62
C TRP A 292 -3.43 6.52 -15.46
N GLU A 293 -2.77 5.49 -14.94
CA GLU A 293 -2.58 4.21 -15.64
C GLU A 293 -3.92 3.53 -15.95
N MET A 294 -4.81 3.43 -14.97
CA MET A 294 -6.14 2.83 -15.13
C MET A 294 -7.00 3.59 -16.15
N GLU A 295 -6.87 4.92 -16.22
CA GLU A 295 -7.54 5.75 -17.23
C GLU A 295 -6.95 5.56 -18.64
N GLN A 296 -5.61 5.25 -18.75
CA GLN A 296 -4.96 5.04 -20.06
C GLN A 296 -5.26 3.64 -20.63
N ASP A 297 -5.22 2.61 -19.80
CA ASP A 297 -5.36 1.22 -20.23
C ASP A 297 -6.79 0.66 -20.12
N GLY A 298 -7.69 1.40 -19.44
CA GLY A 298 -9.08 1.02 -19.23
C GLY A 298 -9.23 -0.21 -18.33
N SER A 299 -8.29 -0.45 -17.42
CA SER A 299 -8.32 -1.60 -16.51
C SER A 299 -9.40 -1.47 -15.42
N ALA A 300 -9.82 -0.25 -15.07
CA ALA A 300 -10.96 0.00 -14.19
C ALA A 300 -12.20 0.39 -15.03
N ASP A 301 -13.33 -0.30 -14.83
CA ASP A 301 -14.61 -0.05 -15.54
C ASP A 301 -15.58 0.77 -14.67
N PHE A 302 -15.03 1.65 -13.80
CA PHE A 302 -15.79 2.53 -12.90
C PHE A 302 -15.15 3.91 -12.79
N GLU A 303 -15.93 4.90 -12.35
CA GLU A 303 -15.40 6.23 -12.05
C GLU A 303 -14.67 6.23 -10.70
N MET A 304 -13.49 6.88 -10.63
CA MET A 304 -12.68 6.93 -9.43
C MET A 304 -12.27 8.35 -9.05
N ALA A 305 -12.24 8.64 -7.75
CA ALA A 305 -11.81 9.93 -7.21
C ALA A 305 -10.77 9.74 -6.10
N ILE A 306 -9.76 10.61 -6.10
CA ILE A 306 -8.82 10.73 -4.97
C ILE A 306 -9.42 11.74 -4.00
N MET A 307 -9.55 11.34 -2.74
CA MET A 307 -10.09 12.20 -1.69
C MET A 307 -9.10 13.33 -1.35
N PRO A 308 -9.60 14.51 -0.95
CA PRO A 308 -8.76 15.69 -0.75
C PRO A 308 -7.88 15.63 0.50
N GLU A 309 -8.16 14.75 1.44
CA GLU A 309 -7.42 14.66 2.70
C GLU A 309 -6.06 13.99 2.51
N ILE A 310 -5.05 14.58 3.16
CA ILE A 310 -3.75 13.97 3.38
C ILE A 310 -3.74 13.44 4.82
N ILE A 311 -3.71 12.13 4.97
CA ILE A 311 -3.89 11.49 6.28
C ILE A 311 -2.58 11.20 7.02
N SER A 312 -1.43 11.34 6.35
CA SER A 312 -0.10 11.21 6.97
C SER A 312 0.95 12.05 6.25
N LYS A 313 2.16 12.10 6.84
CA LYS A 313 3.35 12.66 6.22
C LYS A 313 4.23 11.52 5.73
N GLU A 314 4.58 11.55 4.45
CA GLU A 314 5.42 10.55 3.83
C GLU A 314 6.67 11.22 3.20
N PRO A 315 7.71 11.55 4.02
CA PRO A 315 8.98 12.03 3.47
C PRO A 315 9.72 10.86 2.82
N LEU A 316 9.72 10.81 1.50
CA LEU A 316 10.37 9.76 0.74
C LEU A 316 11.85 10.10 0.59
N ALA A 317 12.72 9.17 0.95
CA ALA A 317 14.16 9.40 0.98
C ALA A 317 14.93 8.21 0.38
N SER A 318 16.17 8.50 -0.08
CA SER A 318 17.14 7.46 -0.36
C SER A 318 17.56 6.77 0.95
N ALA A 319 17.95 5.48 0.85
CA ALA A 319 18.53 4.77 1.97
C ALA A 319 19.75 3.97 1.53
N THR A 320 20.74 3.91 2.40
CA THR A 320 21.98 3.15 2.26
C THR A 320 22.12 2.19 3.44
N ARG A 321 23.08 1.29 3.39
CA ARG A 321 23.43 0.47 4.57
C ARG A 321 23.95 1.36 5.70
N ASP A 322 23.61 1.01 6.94
CA ASP A 322 24.16 1.60 8.14
C ASP A 322 25.71 1.44 8.18
N TYR A 323 26.39 2.33 8.90
CA TYR A 323 27.86 2.36 9.06
C TYR A 323 28.67 2.63 7.78
N ASP A 324 28.08 3.13 6.70
CA ASP A 324 28.75 3.51 5.45
C ASP A 324 28.49 5.00 5.14
N SER A 325 29.02 5.85 6.01
CA SER A 325 28.77 7.29 5.95
C SER A 325 29.29 7.94 4.66
N GLU A 326 30.45 7.50 4.14
CA GLU A 326 30.99 8.02 2.89
C GLU A 326 30.04 7.75 1.70
N TRP A 327 29.43 6.56 1.67
CA TRP A 327 28.44 6.26 0.63
C TRP A 327 27.14 7.03 0.81
N ASN A 328 26.62 7.12 2.04
CA ASN A 328 25.43 7.91 2.33
C ASN A 328 25.62 9.38 1.97
N GLU A 329 26.82 9.95 2.27
CA GLU A 329 27.16 11.31 1.89
C GLU A 329 27.17 11.50 0.37
N VAL A 330 27.81 10.61 -0.39
CA VAL A 330 27.80 10.68 -1.86
C VAL A 330 26.37 10.65 -2.40
N VAL A 331 25.57 9.69 -1.95
CA VAL A 331 24.16 9.57 -2.36
C VAL A 331 23.40 10.85 -2.07
N SER A 332 23.46 11.32 -0.82
CA SER A 332 22.71 12.52 -0.39
C SER A 332 23.16 13.78 -1.12
N TRP A 333 24.48 13.99 -1.30
CA TRP A 333 24.99 15.19 -1.94
C TRP A 333 24.77 15.22 -3.44
N VAL A 334 24.52 14.09 -4.10
CA VAL A 334 24.03 14.11 -5.50
C VAL A 334 22.67 14.79 -5.57
N TRP A 335 21.74 14.43 -4.69
CA TRP A 335 20.43 15.09 -4.65
C TRP A 335 20.54 16.57 -4.29
N PHE A 336 21.27 16.91 -3.22
CA PHE A 336 21.48 18.28 -2.82
C PHE A 336 22.22 19.12 -3.89
N GLY A 337 23.09 18.48 -4.64
CA GLY A 337 23.76 19.10 -5.79
C GLY A 337 22.79 19.44 -6.92
N MET A 338 21.85 18.56 -7.23
CA MET A 338 20.78 18.79 -8.22
C MET A 338 19.88 19.97 -7.78
N VAL A 339 19.47 20.00 -6.50
CA VAL A 339 18.68 21.10 -5.92
C VAL A 339 19.48 22.42 -5.97
N THR A 340 20.75 22.42 -5.54
CA THR A 340 21.62 23.59 -5.57
C THR A 340 21.83 24.11 -6.99
N ALA A 341 21.95 23.21 -7.98
CA ALA A 341 22.09 23.60 -9.38
C ALA A 341 20.86 24.35 -9.88
N GLU A 342 19.66 23.91 -9.54
CA GLU A 342 18.43 24.64 -9.89
C GLU A 342 18.37 26.00 -9.19
N GLU A 343 18.67 26.07 -7.88
CA GLU A 343 18.73 27.32 -7.12
C GLU A 343 19.69 28.38 -7.75
N LEU A 344 20.78 27.89 -8.35
CA LEU A 344 21.79 28.72 -9.01
C LEU A 344 21.51 28.94 -10.51
N GLY A 345 20.44 28.38 -11.07
CA GLY A 345 20.12 28.45 -12.49
C GLY A 345 21.13 27.73 -13.39
N VAL A 346 21.79 26.69 -12.85
CA VAL A 346 22.72 25.83 -13.59
C VAL A 346 21.97 24.59 -14.10
N THR A 347 22.01 24.35 -15.40
CA THR A 347 21.18 23.33 -16.07
C THR A 347 22.02 22.38 -16.92
N SER A 348 21.40 21.32 -17.44
CA SER A 348 22.01 20.40 -18.40
C SER A 348 22.53 21.13 -19.66
N GLN A 349 21.92 22.25 -20.04
CA GLN A 349 22.26 23.00 -21.24
C GLN A 349 23.35 24.06 -21.01
N ASN A 350 23.47 24.60 -19.79
CA ASN A 350 24.34 25.72 -19.53
C ASN A 350 25.56 25.45 -18.61
N TYR A 351 25.62 24.27 -17.95
CA TYR A 351 26.67 23.93 -16.97
C TYR A 351 28.12 24.10 -17.51
N GLN A 352 28.31 23.93 -18.83
CA GLN A 352 29.64 24.08 -19.45
C GLN A 352 30.07 25.54 -19.57
N SER A 353 29.12 26.47 -19.64
CA SER A 353 29.32 27.89 -19.83
C SER A 353 28.90 28.75 -18.65
N ALA A 354 28.49 28.13 -17.56
CA ALA A 354 28.06 28.81 -16.33
C ALA A 354 29.20 29.69 -15.76
N ASP A 355 28.85 30.82 -15.18
CA ASP A 355 29.82 31.80 -14.68
C ASP A 355 30.51 31.34 -13.38
N THR A 356 31.65 30.69 -13.52
CA THR A 356 32.46 30.23 -12.38
C THR A 356 33.19 31.36 -11.64
N SER A 357 33.04 32.61 -12.05
CA SER A 357 33.45 33.74 -11.19
C SER A 357 32.52 33.93 -9.97
N VAL A 358 31.33 33.32 -9.99
CA VAL A 358 30.42 33.19 -8.85
C VAL A 358 30.91 32.04 -7.97
N PRO A 359 31.37 32.27 -6.73
CA PRO A 359 32.00 31.19 -5.94
C PRO A 359 31.13 30.01 -5.64
N ALA A 360 29.79 30.15 -5.60
CA ALA A 360 28.87 29.06 -5.40
C ALA A 360 28.79 28.13 -6.62
N ILE A 361 28.76 28.72 -7.83
CA ILE A 361 28.79 27.98 -9.10
C ILE A 361 30.13 27.28 -9.30
N ASP A 362 31.25 27.96 -8.93
CA ASP A 362 32.56 27.33 -9.02
C ASP A 362 32.69 26.09 -8.14
N ARG A 363 32.30 26.21 -6.88
CA ARG A 363 32.29 25.03 -5.97
C ARG A 363 31.41 23.91 -6.49
N LEU A 364 30.18 24.19 -6.90
CA LEU A 364 29.26 23.23 -7.45
C LEU A 364 29.87 22.47 -8.63
N LEU A 365 30.56 23.15 -9.53
CA LEU A 365 30.99 22.58 -10.82
C LEU A 365 32.44 22.08 -10.83
N ASN A 366 33.30 22.53 -9.88
CA ASN A 366 34.74 22.33 -9.98
C ASN A 366 35.41 21.81 -8.69
N GLU A 367 34.63 21.50 -7.63
CA GLU A 367 35.17 20.99 -6.39
C GLU A 367 34.45 19.71 -5.96
N ASN A 368 35.18 18.69 -5.43
CA ASN A 368 34.57 17.51 -4.87
C ASN A 368 34.17 17.66 -3.40
N LEU A 369 34.65 18.70 -2.74
CA LEU A 369 34.33 19.08 -1.36
C LEU A 369 34.60 17.97 -0.31
N GLY A 370 35.49 17.02 -0.64
CA GLY A 370 35.84 15.89 0.23
C GLY A 370 34.94 14.67 0.08
N LEU A 371 34.04 14.65 -0.89
CA LEU A 371 33.17 13.50 -1.16
C LEU A 371 33.93 12.33 -1.76
N GLY A 372 33.51 11.12 -1.39
CA GLY A 372 34.11 9.85 -1.77
C GLY A 372 34.98 9.26 -0.66
N THR A 373 35.64 8.14 -0.94
CA THR A 373 36.59 7.49 -0.03
C THR A 373 38.03 7.97 -0.31
N ASP A 374 38.96 7.64 0.57
CA ASP A 374 40.40 7.93 0.36
C ASP A 374 40.92 7.24 -0.93
N ASP A 375 40.42 6.04 -1.25
CA ASP A 375 40.81 5.27 -2.42
C ASP A 375 40.06 5.72 -3.70
N ASN A 376 38.82 6.18 -3.54
CA ASN A 376 37.95 6.63 -4.65
C ASN A 376 37.32 8.00 -4.33
N PRO A 377 38.10 9.09 -4.27
CA PRO A 377 37.54 10.42 -4.13
C PRO A 377 36.75 10.79 -5.41
N LEU A 378 35.60 11.45 -5.26
CA LEU A 378 34.87 11.93 -6.41
C LEU A 378 35.72 12.90 -7.25
N SER A 379 35.49 12.90 -8.55
CA SER A 379 36.10 13.91 -9.44
C SER A 379 35.69 15.31 -9.00
N ASN A 380 36.59 16.30 -9.11
CA ASN A 380 36.23 17.72 -8.89
C ASN A 380 35.10 18.20 -9.82
N THR A 381 34.82 17.47 -10.89
CA THR A 381 33.78 17.81 -11.86
C THR A 381 32.58 16.83 -11.78
N TRP A 382 32.40 16.15 -10.67
CA TRP A 382 31.34 15.16 -10.49
C TRP A 382 29.95 15.73 -10.78
N MET A 383 29.67 16.96 -10.33
CA MET A 383 28.36 17.58 -10.55
C MET A 383 28.12 17.93 -12.02
N ARG A 384 29.19 18.20 -12.80
CA ARG A 384 29.06 18.35 -14.27
C ARG A 384 28.60 17.07 -14.94
N ALA A 385 29.06 15.90 -14.45
CA ALA A 385 28.61 14.61 -14.97
C ALA A 385 27.14 14.35 -14.63
N VAL A 386 26.71 14.69 -13.39
CA VAL A 386 25.30 14.61 -12.99
C VAL A 386 24.42 15.48 -13.89
N LEU A 387 24.79 16.76 -14.07
CA LEU A 387 24.02 17.69 -14.90
C LEU A 387 23.96 17.27 -16.38
N ALA A 388 25.04 16.65 -16.88
CA ALA A 388 25.06 16.12 -18.24
C ALA A 388 24.12 14.90 -18.41
N ALA A 389 23.94 14.10 -17.36
CA ALA A 389 23.17 12.88 -17.39
C ALA A 389 21.67 13.12 -17.15
N VAL A 390 21.33 13.91 -16.15
CA VAL A 390 19.95 14.03 -15.64
C VAL A 390 19.50 15.49 -15.39
N GLY A 391 20.35 16.47 -15.66
CA GLY A 391 20.03 17.87 -15.38
C GLY A 391 20.01 18.22 -13.90
N ASN A 392 19.42 19.37 -13.57
CA ASN A 392 19.15 19.79 -12.20
C ASN A 392 17.85 19.17 -11.67
N TYR A 393 17.49 19.45 -10.41
CA TYR A 393 16.28 18.90 -9.81
C TYR A 393 15.01 19.26 -10.58
N GLY A 394 14.89 20.50 -11.06
CA GLY A 394 13.72 20.92 -11.83
C GLY A 394 13.60 20.21 -13.16
N GLU A 395 14.72 20.03 -13.89
CA GLU A 395 14.74 19.27 -15.14
C GLU A 395 14.35 17.80 -14.89
N ALA A 396 14.92 17.16 -13.88
CA ALA A 396 14.58 15.79 -13.52
C ALA A 396 13.10 15.62 -13.08
N TYR A 397 12.56 16.62 -12.39
CA TYR A 397 11.15 16.64 -11.99
C TYR A 397 10.22 16.79 -13.21
N ASP A 398 10.55 17.68 -14.11
CA ASP A 398 9.78 17.94 -15.33
C ASP A 398 9.75 16.71 -16.25
N ASP A 399 10.92 16.10 -16.46
CA ASP A 399 11.02 14.85 -17.23
C ASP A 399 10.23 13.70 -16.61
N ALA A 400 10.08 13.67 -15.28
CA ALA A 400 9.39 12.64 -14.56
C ALA A 400 7.86 12.82 -14.56
N PHE A 401 7.39 14.03 -14.32
CA PHE A 401 5.98 14.29 -14.02
C PHE A 401 5.27 15.23 -14.99
N CYS A 402 6.00 15.90 -15.89
CA CYS A 402 5.46 16.93 -16.78
C CYS A 402 5.72 16.58 -18.25
N ASP A 403 5.78 17.58 -19.12
CA ASP A 403 5.94 17.35 -20.57
C ASP A 403 7.41 17.32 -21.05
N GLY A 404 8.39 17.43 -20.17
CA GLY A 404 9.81 17.38 -20.48
C GLY A 404 10.34 18.58 -21.26
N THR A 405 9.66 19.74 -21.18
CA THR A 405 10.03 20.94 -21.94
C THR A 405 10.67 22.04 -21.08
N TYR A 406 10.71 21.87 -19.78
CA TYR A 406 11.30 22.83 -18.85
C TYR A 406 12.83 22.93 -19.05
N ASP A 407 13.32 24.16 -19.15
CA ASP A 407 14.74 24.41 -19.43
C ASP A 407 15.63 24.46 -18.17
N GLY A 408 15.07 24.15 -17.00
CA GLY A 408 15.76 24.17 -15.72
C GLY A 408 15.90 25.55 -15.09
N VAL A 409 15.27 26.59 -15.65
CA VAL A 409 15.32 27.98 -15.17
C VAL A 409 13.92 28.58 -15.11
N GLY A 410 13.63 29.38 -14.10
CA GLY A 410 12.34 30.07 -13.94
C GLY A 410 11.43 29.43 -12.89
N GLY A 411 11.78 28.27 -12.40
CA GLY A 411 11.09 27.59 -11.29
C GLY A 411 9.86 26.79 -11.70
N SER A 412 9.19 26.23 -10.71
CA SER A 412 8.08 25.29 -10.88
C SER A 412 6.85 25.87 -11.58
N ALA A 413 6.72 27.21 -11.64
CA ALA A 413 5.60 27.86 -12.34
C ALA A 413 5.69 27.77 -13.88
N ASP A 414 6.89 27.47 -14.40
CA ASP A 414 7.14 27.36 -15.84
C ASP A 414 7.00 25.92 -16.37
N MET A 415 6.79 24.94 -15.48
CA MET A 415 6.52 23.56 -15.84
C MET A 415 5.11 23.39 -16.39
N THR A 416 4.93 22.63 -17.47
CA THR A 416 3.65 22.42 -18.16
C THR A 416 3.35 20.95 -18.38
N GLY A 417 2.06 20.64 -18.59
CA GLY A 417 1.62 19.25 -18.85
C GLY A 417 1.78 18.29 -17.68
N CYS A 418 1.94 18.80 -16.45
CA CYS A 418 2.28 18.00 -15.29
C CYS A 418 1.12 17.10 -14.82
N LEU A 419 1.38 15.80 -14.69
CA LEU A 419 0.54 14.88 -13.93
C LEU A 419 0.50 15.28 -12.44
N MET A 420 1.65 15.68 -11.90
CA MET A 420 1.79 16.24 -10.56
C MET A 420 2.53 17.58 -10.63
N PRO A 421 1.82 18.72 -10.59
CA PRO A 421 2.47 20.02 -10.56
C PRO A 421 3.29 20.22 -9.28
N ARG A 422 4.53 20.69 -9.39
CA ARG A 422 5.38 21.00 -8.23
C ARG A 422 5.02 22.33 -7.57
N SER A 423 4.53 23.29 -8.35
CA SER A 423 4.18 24.62 -7.87
C SER A 423 3.11 24.59 -6.77
N GLY A 424 3.37 25.25 -5.65
CA GLY A 424 2.48 25.31 -4.50
C GLY A 424 2.47 24.06 -3.62
N THR A 425 3.38 23.11 -3.87
CA THR A 425 3.55 21.89 -3.06
C THR A 425 4.84 21.95 -2.24
N LEU A 426 5.01 20.98 -1.33
CA LEU A 426 6.25 20.84 -0.57
C LEU A 426 7.46 20.49 -1.45
N ASN A 427 7.24 19.97 -2.66
CA ASN A 427 8.29 19.61 -3.61
C ASN A 427 8.84 20.79 -4.42
N ALA A 428 8.26 22.00 -4.30
CA ALA A 428 8.86 23.21 -4.81
C ALA A 428 10.11 23.58 -4.02
N LEU A 429 11.00 24.39 -4.60
CA LEU A 429 12.14 24.94 -3.91
C LEU A 429 11.69 25.81 -2.72
N GLU A 430 12.55 25.97 -1.71
CA GLU A 430 12.29 26.86 -0.57
C GLU A 430 11.99 28.30 -1.03
N SER A 431 12.72 28.78 -2.02
CA SER A 431 12.51 30.12 -2.62
C SER A 431 11.13 30.28 -3.27
N GLU A 432 10.43 29.20 -3.58
CA GLU A 432 9.08 29.13 -4.15
C GLU A 432 8.00 28.81 -3.12
N GLY A 433 8.39 28.64 -1.85
CA GLY A 433 7.50 28.31 -0.73
C GLY A 433 7.34 26.81 -0.47
N GLY A 434 8.13 25.96 -1.11
CA GLY A 434 8.25 24.53 -0.81
C GLY A 434 9.26 24.23 0.31
N VAL A 435 9.72 22.99 0.39
CA VAL A 435 10.70 22.55 1.38
C VAL A 435 11.87 21.77 0.76
N GLN A 436 11.97 21.72 -0.56
CA GLN A 436 13.20 21.24 -1.20
C GLN A 436 14.30 22.31 -0.97
N TYR A 437 15.27 21.92 -0.15
CA TYR A 437 16.28 22.79 0.39
C TYR A 437 17.60 22.04 0.54
N ALA A 438 18.64 22.51 -0.13
CA ALA A 438 19.97 21.92 -0.03
C ALA A 438 20.81 22.58 1.07
N PRO A 439 21.55 21.81 1.88
CA PRO A 439 22.58 22.38 2.74
C PRO A 439 23.65 23.08 1.91
N PRO A 440 24.33 24.15 2.45
CA PRO A 440 25.34 24.86 1.68
C PRO A 440 26.54 24.00 1.29
N MET A 441 26.85 23.91 0.01
CA MET A 441 28.05 23.25 -0.51
C MET A 441 29.30 24.09 -0.21
N ARG A 442 30.09 23.71 0.81
CA ARG A 442 31.28 24.47 1.28
C ARG A 442 32.37 23.55 1.80
#